data_1d97c9f7d49915126aa1e1f1998fad17
#
_entry.id   1d97c9f7d49915126aa1e1f1998fad17
#
_cell.length_a   1.000
_cell.length_b   1.000
_cell.length_c   1.000
_cell.angle_alpha   90.00
_cell.angle_beta   90.00
_cell.angle_gamma   90.00
#
_symmetry.space_group_name_H-M   'P 1'
#
loop_
_entity.id
_entity.type
_entity.pdbx_description
1 polymer ?
#
loop_
_entity_poly.entity_id
_entity_poly.type
_entity_poly.pdbx_seq_one_letter_code
_entity_poly.pdbx_strand_id
1 'polypeptide(L)'
;IFIDFDTIILRVDSLKELKENGYIICSVLSGGVMGNNKAVTVQQEDFTLPALSEKDAKSLEIAKKYNLNLCSMSFVNSADDVLELKKLHPNVKVVAKIETEKGVNNLDEILDVSDAILIDRGDLSREIPLERIAFAQKVIINKANAKNIPVLVATNLLDTMMDSLRPSRAEINDIVNTLLDGANGLVLAAETAIGKNPIQTIDFMMNICSETQDIQKSNILEGIDVGMGSLDAMEYITSPVVGSSLIKPHGGKLVNRMCRRVLTKKAVQEMGILKVSKETIMDAEQIAIGAFSPLEGFLCEDDFNSVLDNMRLCEGTIWTVPIIIQIDK
;
A
#
# COMPACT_ATOMS: atom_id res chain seq x y z
N ILE A 1 -0.41 -23.95 19.56
CA ILE A 1 -1.60 -23.26 19.06
C ILE A 1 -1.29 -21.77 19.04
N PHE A 2 -1.53 -21.13 17.92
CA PHE A 2 -1.37 -19.70 17.73
C PHE A 2 -2.76 -19.06 17.55
N ILE A 3 -3.00 -17.94 18.19
CA ILE A 3 -4.27 -17.23 18.14
C ILE A 3 -4.01 -15.77 17.72
N ASP A 4 -4.81 -15.26 16.77
CA ASP A 4 -4.81 -13.87 16.31
C ASP A 4 -3.42 -13.40 15.83
N PHE A 5 -2.91 -14.03 14.76
CA PHE A 5 -1.60 -13.73 14.17
C PHE A 5 -0.46 -13.74 15.18
N ASP A 6 -0.36 -14.84 15.96
CA ASP A 6 0.67 -15.07 16.97
C ASP A 6 0.66 -14.11 18.17
N THR A 7 -0.41 -13.34 18.32
CA THR A 7 -0.59 -12.47 19.49
C THR A 7 -0.63 -13.29 20.78
N ILE A 8 -1.22 -14.50 20.73
CA ILE A 8 -1.26 -15.44 21.85
C ILE A 8 -0.70 -16.77 21.37
N ILE A 9 0.29 -17.27 22.09
CA ILE A 9 0.92 -18.58 21.81
C ILE A 9 0.66 -19.52 22.97
N LEU A 10 0.06 -20.67 22.66
CA LEU A 10 -0.26 -21.70 23.64
C LEU A 10 0.49 -22.99 23.31
N ARG A 11 1.05 -23.63 24.33
CA ARG A 11 1.55 -25.00 24.25
C ARG A 11 0.49 -25.95 24.82
N VAL A 12 0.13 -26.98 24.06
CA VAL A 12 -0.77 -28.03 24.56
C VAL A 12 -0.02 -28.90 25.55
N ASP A 13 -0.49 -28.96 26.78
CA ASP A 13 0.11 -29.76 27.86
C ASP A 13 -0.62 -31.09 28.02
N SER A 14 -1.94 -31.15 27.78
CA SER A 14 -2.72 -32.36 27.90
C SER A 14 -3.93 -32.38 26.99
N LEU A 15 -4.15 -33.55 26.34
CA LEU A 15 -5.33 -33.88 25.57
C LEU A 15 -6.29 -34.84 26.32
N LYS A 16 -6.01 -35.17 27.57
CA LYS A 16 -6.78 -36.16 28.33
C LYS A 16 -8.27 -35.83 28.43
N GLU A 17 -8.53 -34.55 28.66
CA GLU A 17 -9.89 -34.05 28.85
C GLU A 17 -10.67 -33.85 27.54
N LEU A 18 -10.00 -33.97 26.38
CA LEU A 18 -10.63 -33.68 25.09
C LEU A 18 -11.80 -34.63 24.79
N LYS A 19 -11.59 -35.93 25.05
CA LYS A 19 -12.61 -36.96 24.73
C LYS A 19 -13.79 -36.96 25.69
N GLU A 20 -13.55 -36.65 26.96
CA GLU A 20 -14.58 -36.75 28.02
C GLU A 20 -15.29 -35.41 28.24
N ASN A 21 -14.55 -34.33 28.18
CA ASN A 21 -15.03 -33.01 28.58
C ASN A 21 -14.98 -31.95 27.48
N GLY A 22 -14.43 -32.27 26.31
CA GLY A 22 -14.40 -31.38 25.14
C GLY A 22 -13.43 -30.21 25.25
N TYR A 23 -12.45 -30.22 26.14
CA TYR A 23 -11.44 -29.16 26.29
C TYR A 23 -10.01 -29.72 26.33
N ILE A 24 -9.05 -28.87 26.08
CA ILE A 24 -7.62 -29.16 26.21
C ILE A 24 -6.98 -28.24 27.25
N ILE A 25 -5.91 -28.73 27.88
CA ILE A 25 -5.13 -27.95 28.85
C ILE A 25 -3.90 -27.42 28.15
N CYS A 26 -3.68 -26.09 28.22
CA CYS A 26 -2.56 -25.43 27.59
C CYS A 26 -1.84 -24.51 28.58
N SER A 27 -0.51 -24.42 28.43
CA SER A 27 0.30 -23.36 29.02
C SER A 27 0.38 -22.17 28.08
N VAL A 28 0.20 -20.96 28.61
CA VAL A 28 0.39 -19.72 27.84
C VAL A 28 1.88 -19.42 27.73
N LEU A 29 2.45 -19.45 26.51
CA LEU A 29 3.84 -19.10 26.23
C LEU A 29 4.01 -17.62 25.94
N SER A 30 3.04 -17.02 25.23
CA SER A 30 2.94 -15.58 25.02
C SER A 30 1.49 -15.20 25.24
N GLY A 31 1.24 -14.22 26.07
CA GLY A 31 -0.11 -13.72 26.38
C GLY A 31 -0.43 -12.42 25.67
N GLY A 32 -1.72 -12.17 25.47
CA GLY A 32 -2.26 -10.97 24.84
C GLY A 32 -3.74 -10.81 25.14
N VAL A 33 -4.37 -9.82 24.52
CA VAL A 33 -5.81 -9.61 24.61
C VAL A 33 -6.50 -10.46 23.54
N MET A 34 -7.38 -11.36 23.96
CA MET A 34 -8.15 -12.21 23.07
C MET A 34 -9.55 -11.63 22.84
N GLY A 35 -9.86 -11.32 21.59
CA GLY A 35 -11.22 -10.95 21.17
C GLY A 35 -12.03 -12.16 20.69
N ASN A 36 -13.28 -11.90 20.31
CA ASN A 36 -14.15 -12.91 19.68
C ASN A 36 -13.77 -13.15 18.22
N ASN A 37 -14.06 -14.34 17.71
CA ASN A 37 -13.89 -14.72 16.29
C ASN A 37 -12.45 -14.55 15.77
N LYS A 38 -11.47 -14.86 16.62
CA LYS A 38 -10.06 -14.81 16.25
C LYS A 38 -9.62 -16.09 15.55
N ALA A 39 -8.72 -15.95 14.57
CA ALA A 39 -8.16 -17.09 13.87
C ALA A 39 -7.30 -17.95 14.82
N VAL A 40 -7.35 -19.26 14.64
CA VAL A 40 -6.58 -20.24 15.41
C VAL A 40 -5.79 -21.09 14.42
N THR A 41 -4.48 -21.17 14.63
CA THR A 41 -3.59 -22.06 13.88
C THR A 41 -3.00 -23.10 14.82
N VAL A 42 -3.01 -24.37 14.43
CA VAL A 42 -2.39 -25.46 15.18
C VAL A 42 -1.17 -25.92 14.41
N GLN A 43 0.00 -25.79 14.99
CA GLN A 43 1.23 -26.31 14.38
C GLN A 43 1.28 -27.84 14.44
N GLN A 44 1.92 -28.43 13.44
CA GLN A 44 2.22 -29.88 13.36
C GLN A 44 1.00 -30.80 13.13
N GLU A 45 -0.17 -30.24 12.88
CA GLU A 45 -1.36 -31.02 12.57
C GLU A 45 -1.89 -30.63 11.21
N ASP A 46 -2.05 -31.61 10.33
CA ASP A 46 -2.61 -31.44 8.99
C ASP A 46 -4.12 -31.64 9.07
N PHE A 47 -4.86 -30.55 9.25
CA PHE A 47 -6.31 -30.59 9.28
C PHE A 47 -6.85 -30.52 7.85
N THR A 48 -7.54 -31.59 7.44
CA THR A 48 -8.29 -31.55 6.20
C THR A 48 -9.70 -31.05 6.50
N LEU A 49 -9.94 -29.79 6.26
CA LEU A 49 -11.27 -29.20 6.28
C LEU A 49 -11.92 -29.34 4.90
N PRO A 50 -13.27 -29.47 4.81
CA PRO A 50 -13.94 -29.43 3.52
C PRO A 50 -13.73 -28.08 2.85
N ALA A 51 -13.53 -28.08 1.53
CA ALA A 51 -13.30 -26.87 0.76
C ALA A 51 -14.48 -25.89 0.85
N LEU A 52 -15.70 -26.41 0.96
CA LEU A 52 -16.93 -25.64 1.10
C LEU A 52 -17.72 -26.13 2.32
N SER A 53 -18.13 -25.19 3.16
CA SER A 53 -19.07 -25.47 4.25
C SER A 53 -20.52 -25.55 3.73
N GLU A 54 -21.45 -26.08 4.54
CA GLU A 54 -22.88 -26.02 4.23
C GLU A 54 -23.38 -24.58 4.03
N LYS A 55 -22.79 -23.62 4.73
CA LYS A 55 -23.11 -22.20 4.59
C LYS A 55 -22.66 -21.66 3.23
N ASP A 56 -21.50 -22.07 2.76
CA ASP A 56 -20.97 -21.68 1.45
C ASP A 56 -21.84 -22.25 0.33
N ALA A 57 -22.26 -23.50 0.44
CA ALA A 57 -23.20 -24.10 -0.52
C ALA A 57 -24.52 -23.33 -0.62
N LYS A 58 -25.11 -22.93 0.52
CA LYS A 58 -26.31 -22.08 0.56
C LYS A 58 -26.04 -20.69 -0.04
N SER A 59 -24.87 -20.11 0.20
CA SER A 59 -24.48 -18.82 -0.38
C SER A 59 -24.38 -18.90 -1.91
N LEU A 60 -23.87 -20.00 -2.46
CA LEU A 60 -23.83 -20.24 -3.90
C LEU A 60 -25.22 -20.39 -4.53
N GLU A 61 -26.20 -20.94 -3.82
CA GLU A 61 -27.60 -20.96 -4.28
C GLU A 61 -28.17 -19.55 -4.41
N ILE A 62 -27.86 -18.67 -3.43
CA ILE A 62 -28.23 -17.27 -3.47
C ILE A 62 -27.52 -16.56 -4.63
N ALA A 63 -26.23 -16.81 -4.82
CA ALA A 63 -25.45 -16.25 -5.92
C ALA A 63 -26.06 -16.58 -7.28
N LYS A 64 -26.47 -17.84 -7.50
CA LYS A 64 -27.19 -18.26 -8.72
C LYS A 64 -28.50 -17.53 -8.90
N LYS A 65 -29.29 -17.42 -7.84
CA LYS A 65 -30.61 -16.74 -7.87
C LYS A 65 -30.49 -15.29 -8.33
N TYR A 66 -29.40 -14.61 -7.97
CA TYR A 66 -29.16 -13.20 -8.31
C TYR A 66 -28.17 -13.01 -9.46
N ASN A 67 -27.81 -14.07 -10.20
CA ASN A 67 -26.83 -14.04 -11.30
C ASN A 67 -25.47 -13.46 -10.91
N LEU A 68 -25.01 -13.73 -9.69
CA LEU A 68 -23.68 -13.33 -9.23
C LEU A 68 -22.66 -14.38 -9.72
N ASN A 69 -21.94 -14.04 -10.77
CA ASN A 69 -21.04 -14.95 -11.48
C ASN A 69 -19.54 -14.71 -11.15
N LEU A 70 -19.23 -14.04 -10.06
CA LEU A 70 -17.88 -13.86 -9.55
C LEU A 70 -17.85 -14.25 -8.07
N CYS A 71 -16.92 -15.11 -7.69
CA CYS A 71 -16.75 -15.58 -6.32
C CYS A 71 -15.27 -15.60 -5.95
N SER A 72 -14.91 -15.05 -4.78
CA SER A 72 -13.61 -15.25 -4.16
C SER A 72 -13.71 -16.44 -3.21
N MET A 73 -12.83 -17.42 -3.38
CA MET A 73 -12.78 -18.62 -2.55
C MET A 73 -11.57 -18.57 -1.63
N SER A 74 -11.80 -18.54 -0.32
CA SER A 74 -10.74 -18.53 0.68
C SER A 74 -10.14 -19.92 0.89
N PHE A 75 -8.88 -19.95 1.32
CA PHE A 75 -8.15 -21.15 1.71
C PHE A 75 -8.13 -22.25 0.63
N VAL A 76 -7.93 -21.85 -0.63
CA VAL A 76 -7.79 -22.81 -1.73
C VAL A 76 -6.48 -23.59 -1.58
N ASN A 77 -6.57 -24.89 -1.44
CA ASN A 77 -5.44 -25.80 -1.23
C ASN A 77 -5.14 -26.70 -2.42
N SER A 78 -6.08 -26.85 -3.35
CA SER A 78 -5.94 -27.72 -4.52
C SER A 78 -6.85 -27.27 -5.67
N ALA A 79 -6.61 -27.82 -6.87
CA ALA A 79 -7.51 -27.64 -8.01
C ALA A 79 -8.92 -28.20 -7.72
N ASP A 80 -9.02 -29.29 -6.96
CA ASP A 80 -10.28 -29.92 -6.63
C ASP A 80 -11.21 -28.99 -5.85
N ASP A 81 -10.68 -28.14 -4.98
CA ASP A 81 -11.45 -27.16 -4.21
C ASP A 81 -12.19 -26.19 -5.16
N VAL A 82 -11.48 -25.67 -6.16
CA VAL A 82 -12.04 -24.78 -7.18
C VAL A 82 -13.06 -25.50 -8.06
N LEU A 83 -12.75 -26.74 -8.44
CA LEU A 83 -13.64 -27.56 -9.27
C LEU A 83 -14.91 -27.93 -8.52
N GLU A 84 -14.86 -28.18 -7.22
CA GLU A 84 -16.05 -28.43 -6.39
C GLU A 84 -16.98 -27.21 -6.41
N LEU A 85 -16.45 -26.00 -6.24
CA LEU A 85 -17.23 -24.78 -6.33
C LEU A 85 -17.83 -24.60 -7.73
N LYS A 86 -17.04 -24.77 -8.79
CA LYS A 86 -17.50 -24.69 -10.19
C LYS A 86 -18.55 -25.74 -10.52
N LYS A 87 -18.48 -26.92 -9.92
CA LYS A 87 -19.53 -27.95 -10.05
C LYS A 87 -20.87 -27.50 -9.46
N LEU A 88 -20.84 -26.84 -8.31
CA LEU A 88 -22.03 -26.26 -7.69
C LEU A 88 -22.57 -25.05 -8.45
N HIS A 89 -21.71 -24.24 -9.06
CA HIS A 89 -22.10 -23.05 -9.84
C HIS A 89 -21.32 -22.98 -11.17
N PRO A 90 -21.74 -23.64 -12.25
CA PRO A 90 -20.96 -23.83 -13.47
C PRO A 90 -20.54 -22.54 -14.21
N ASN A 91 -21.29 -21.47 -14.04
CA ASN A 91 -21.02 -20.20 -14.73
C ASN A 91 -20.20 -19.21 -13.88
N VAL A 92 -19.73 -19.64 -12.70
CA VAL A 92 -18.99 -18.75 -11.80
C VAL A 92 -17.54 -18.59 -12.27
N LYS A 93 -17.05 -17.37 -12.19
CA LYS A 93 -15.62 -17.06 -12.24
C LYS A 93 -15.07 -17.10 -10.82
N VAL A 94 -13.99 -17.82 -10.63
CA VAL A 94 -13.41 -18.04 -9.31
C VAL A 94 -12.11 -17.27 -9.19
N VAL A 95 -12.03 -16.41 -8.16
CA VAL A 95 -10.78 -15.84 -7.67
C VAL A 95 -10.30 -16.75 -6.53
N ALA A 96 -9.29 -17.58 -6.79
CA ALA A 96 -8.73 -18.45 -5.77
C ALA A 96 -7.81 -17.67 -4.84
N LYS A 97 -8.10 -17.65 -3.53
CA LYS A 97 -7.25 -16.99 -2.55
C LYS A 97 -6.16 -17.96 -2.09
N ILE A 98 -4.92 -17.53 -2.30
CA ILE A 98 -3.71 -18.26 -1.90
C ILE A 98 -3.30 -17.76 -0.51
N GLU A 99 -3.61 -18.58 0.50
CA GLU A 99 -3.55 -18.21 1.92
C GLU A 99 -2.80 -19.24 2.77
N THR A 100 -2.37 -20.36 2.17
CA THR A 100 -1.77 -21.50 2.87
C THR A 100 -0.49 -21.98 2.18
N GLU A 101 0.40 -22.63 2.93
CA GLU A 101 1.57 -23.30 2.36
C GLU A 101 1.17 -24.35 1.32
N LYS A 102 0.09 -25.10 1.58
CA LYS A 102 -0.46 -26.11 0.67
C LYS A 102 -0.93 -25.48 -0.64
N GLY A 103 -1.63 -24.35 -0.58
CA GLY A 103 -2.05 -23.59 -1.77
C GLY A 103 -0.86 -23.10 -2.60
N VAL A 104 0.24 -22.67 -1.97
CA VAL A 104 1.47 -22.31 -2.67
C VAL A 104 2.13 -23.52 -3.32
N ASN A 105 2.18 -24.67 -2.64
CA ASN A 105 2.78 -25.90 -3.16
C ASN A 105 1.99 -26.45 -4.37
N ASN A 106 0.66 -26.30 -4.38
CA ASN A 106 -0.23 -26.76 -5.43
C ASN A 106 -0.60 -25.63 -6.42
N LEU A 107 0.14 -24.54 -6.43
CA LEU A 107 -0.20 -23.33 -7.19
C LEU A 107 -0.42 -23.60 -8.68
N ASP A 108 0.40 -24.43 -9.32
CA ASP A 108 0.33 -24.68 -10.76
C ASP A 108 -1.00 -25.29 -11.17
N GLU A 109 -1.52 -26.27 -10.41
CA GLU A 109 -2.82 -26.90 -10.67
C GLU A 109 -3.99 -25.97 -10.33
N ILE A 110 -3.85 -25.13 -9.29
CA ILE A 110 -4.86 -24.14 -8.91
C ILE A 110 -5.00 -23.09 -10.03
N LEU A 111 -3.88 -22.61 -10.59
CA LEU A 111 -3.90 -21.66 -11.70
C LEU A 111 -4.61 -22.20 -12.94
N ASP A 112 -4.49 -23.51 -13.23
CA ASP A 112 -5.10 -24.12 -14.41
C ASP A 112 -6.64 -24.13 -14.37
N VAL A 113 -7.23 -24.03 -13.20
CA VAL A 113 -8.69 -24.09 -13.01
C VAL A 113 -9.31 -22.79 -12.49
N SER A 114 -8.49 -21.78 -12.17
CA SER A 114 -8.93 -20.49 -11.63
C SER A 114 -9.06 -19.43 -12.71
N ASP A 115 -9.99 -18.50 -12.54
CA ASP A 115 -10.15 -17.35 -13.44
C ASP A 115 -9.28 -16.16 -13.04
N ALA A 116 -8.89 -16.09 -11.77
CA ALA A 116 -7.92 -15.18 -11.18
C ALA A 116 -7.42 -15.76 -9.85
N ILE A 117 -6.35 -15.22 -9.32
CA ILE A 117 -5.91 -15.53 -7.95
C ILE A 117 -5.76 -14.24 -7.13
N LEU A 118 -5.81 -14.40 -5.80
CA LEU A 118 -5.54 -13.35 -4.84
C LEU A 118 -4.55 -13.86 -3.80
N ILE A 119 -3.46 -13.14 -3.61
CA ILE A 119 -2.49 -13.41 -2.54
C ILE A 119 -2.94 -12.66 -1.31
N ASP A 120 -3.42 -13.37 -0.29
CA ASP A 120 -3.73 -12.78 1.02
C ASP A 120 -2.52 -12.91 1.94
N ARG A 121 -1.71 -11.84 2.01
CA ARG A 121 -0.43 -11.88 2.73
C ARG A 121 -0.60 -12.05 4.23
N GLY A 122 -1.70 -11.54 4.78
CA GLY A 122 -2.01 -11.69 6.19
C GLY A 122 -2.22 -13.16 6.58
N ASP A 123 -3.11 -13.84 5.88
CA ASP A 123 -3.39 -15.25 6.15
C ASP A 123 -2.19 -16.14 5.79
N LEU A 124 -1.54 -15.87 4.67
CA LEU A 124 -0.36 -16.61 4.22
C LEU A 124 0.80 -16.56 5.23
N SER A 125 0.98 -15.41 5.92
CA SER A 125 2.04 -15.23 6.91
C SER A 125 1.87 -16.06 8.18
N ARG A 126 0.73 -16.73 8.36
CA ARG A 126 0.50 -17.67 9.47
C ARG A 126 1.14 -19.03 9.23
N GLU A 127 1.40 -19.41 7.99
CA GLU A 127 1.97 -20.70 7.63
C GLU A 127 3.36 -20.57 7.00
N ILE A 128 3.62 -19.49 6.30
CA ILE A 128 4.93 -19.19 5.71
C ILE A 128 5.66 -18.16 6.58
N PRO A 129 6.92 -18.36 6.94
CA PRO A 129 7.71 -17.39 7.70
C PRO A 129 7.64 -15.99 7.07
N LEU A 130 7.44 -14.96 7.91
CA LEU A 130 7.21 -13.58 7.47
C LEU A 130 8.31 -13.07 6.53
N GLU A 131 9.56 -13.49 6.79
CA GLU A 131 10.73 -13.12 5.97
C GLU A 131 10.66 -13.70 4.54
N ARG A 132 9.81 -14.68 4.31
CA ARG A 132 9.64 -15.35 3.00
C ARG A 132 8.44 -14.87 2.23
N ILE A 133 7.53 -14.10 2.85
CA ILE A 133 6.29 -13.64 2.19
C ILE A 133 6.59 -12.84 0.93
N ALA A 134 7.55 -11.92 0.96
CA ALA A 134 7.91 -11.14 -0.23
C ALA A 134 8.43 -12.01 -1.38
N PHE A 135 9.17 -13.07 -1.08
CA PHE A 135 9.63 -14.02 -2.11
C PHE A 135 8.48 -14.88 -2.64
N ALA A 136 7.61 -15.38 -1.75
CA ALA A 136 6.42 -16.13 -2.13
C ALA A 136 5.53 -15.30 -3.06
N GLN A 137 5.26 -14.04 -2.72
CA GLN A 137 4.51 -13.10 -3.56
C GLN A 137 5.12 -13.01 -4.98
N LYS A 138 6.43 -12.78 -5.10
CA LYS A 138 7.11 -12.69 -6.39
C LYS A 138 6.98 -13.97 -7.21
N VAL A 139 7.16 -15.12 -6.59
CA VAL A 139 7.03 -16.44 -7.26
C VAL A 139 5.60 -16.67 -7.74
N ILE A 140 4.60 -16.36 -6.90
CA ILE A 140 3.18 -16.53 -7.23
C ILE A 140 2.80 -15.60 -8.39
N ILE A 141 3.18 -14.32 -8.34
CA ILE A 141 2.92 -13.34 -9.41
C ILE A 141 3.54 -13.82 -10.73
N ASN A 142 4.81 -14.24 -10.72
CA ASN A 142 5.50 -14.70 -11.92
C ASN A 142 4.82 -15.93 -12.53
N LYS A 143 4.42 -16.93 -11.73
CA LYS A 143 3.73 -18.12 -12.20
C LYS A 143 2.35 -17.81 -12.78
N ALA A 144 1.58 -16.94 -12.12
CA ALA A 144 0.26 -16.50 -12.59
C ALA A 144 0.39 -15.77 -13.95
N ASN A 145 1.32 -14.83 -14.06
CA ASN A 145 1.57 -14.07 -15.30
C ASN A 145 2.04 -14.98 -16.45
N ALA A 146 2.87 -15.98 -16.17
CA ALA A 146 3.29 -16.96 -17.17
C ALA A 146 2.12 -17.78 -17.76
N LYS A 147 1.05 -17.96 -17.01
CA LYS A 147 -0.20 -18.61 -17.43
C LYS A 147 -1.28 -17.62 -17.87
N ASN A 148 -1.01 -16.31 -17.89
CA ASN A 148 -1.97 -15.24 -18.16
C ASN A 148 -3.18 -15.26 -17.21
N ILE A 149 -2.99 -15.66 -15.96
CA ILE A 149 -4.00 -15.63 -14.91
C ILE A 149 -3.83 -14.32 -14.12
N PRO A 150 -4.87 -13.48 -14.05
CA PRO A 150 -4.81 -12.25 -13.26
C PRO A 150 -4.50 -12.52 -11.79
N VAL A 151 -3.59 -11.72 -11.21
CA VAL A 151 -3.20 -11.85 -9.81
C VAL A 151 -3.44 -10.54 -9.05
N LEU A 152 -4.16 -10.67 -7.95
CA LEU A 152 -4.45 -9.60 -7.00
C LEU A 152 -3.60 -9.78 -5.73
N VAL A 153 -3.22 -8.69 -5.08
CA VAL A 153 -2.50 -8.72 -3.81
C VAL A 153 -3.30 -7.98 -2.76
N ALA A 154 -3.46 -8.58 -1.59
CA ALA A 154 -4.26 -8.07 -0.48
C ALA A 154 -3.48 -8.00 0.82
N THR A 155 -4.03 -7.24 1.75
CA THR A 155 -3.64 -7.06 3.16
C THR A 155 -2.37 -6.26 3.40
N ASN A 156 -2.44 -5.41 4.40
CA ASN A 156 -1.37 -4.54 4.90
C ASN A 156 -0.70 -3.69 3.81
N LEU A 157 -1.51 -3.12 2.91
CA LEU A 157 -1.02 -2.26 1.83
C LEU A 157 -0.82 -0.82 2.31
N LEU A 158 -1.80 -0.26 3.02
CA LEU A 158 -1.78 1.10 3.57
C LEU A 158 -2.26 1.09 5.04
N ASP A 159 -1.76 0.15 5.83
CA ASP A 159 -2.20 -0.11 7.21
C ASP A 159 -2.07 1.13 8.11
N THR A 160 -1.01 1.92 7.96
CA THR A 160 -0.84 3.17 8.70
C THR A 160 -1.96 4.18 8.42
N MET A 161 -2.62 4.11 7.26
CA MET A 161 -3.75 4.99 6.94
C MET A 161 -5.05 4.62 7.64
N MET A 162 -5.10 3.52 8.35
CA MET A 162 -6.21 3.25 9.27
C MET A 162 -6.40 4.38 10.28
N ASP A 163 -5.32 4.95 10.77
CA ASP A 163 -5.33 6.03 11.76
C ASP A 163 -4.71 7.35 11.24
N SER A 164 -3.83 7.30 10.26
CA SER A 164 -3.10 8.43 9.69
C SER A 164 -3.69 8.88 8.35
N LEU A 165 -3.51 10.16 7.99
CA LEU A 165 -3.88 10.69 6.67
C LEU A 165 -2.82 10.41 5.58
N ARG A 166 -1.67 9.86 5.96
CA ARG A 166 -0.57 9.55 5.02
C ARG A 166 0.03 8.19 5.34
N PRO A 167 0.36 7.42 4.31
CA PRO A 167 1.04 6.15 4.49
C PRO A 167 2.52 6.35 4.85
N SER A 168 3.14 5.29 5.32
CA SER A 168 4.59 5.23 5.46
C SER A 168 5.27 5.08 4.10
N ARG A 169 6.56 5.47 4.02
CA ARG A 169 7.37 5.25 2.81
C ARG A 169 7.54 3.76 2.48
N ALA A 170 7.55 2.91 3.50
CA ALA A 170 7.66 1.46 3.32
C ALA A 170 6.42 0.90 2.60
N GLU A 171 5.22 1.34 2.97
CA GLU A 171 3.97 0.93 2.31
C GLU A 171 3.92 1.39 0.85
N ILE A 172 4.32 2.63 0.55
CA ILE A 172 4.40 3.11 -0.83
C ILE A 172 5.37 2.25 -1.65
N ASN A 173 6.55 1.97 -1.09
CA ASN A 173 7.56 1.14 -1.74
C ASN A 173 7.06 -0.30 -1.99
N ASP A 174 6.35 -0.88 -1.03
CA ASP A 174 5.74 -2.21 -1.16
C ASP A 174 4.72 -2.25 -2.30
N ILE A 175 3.82 -1.26 -2.36
CA ILE A 175 2.80 -1.16 -3.42
C ILE A 175 3.45 -1.02 -4.80
N VAL A 176 4.40 -0.09 -4.95
CA VAL A 176 5.10 0.13 -6.23
C VAL A 176 5.82 -1.15 -6.67
N ASN A 177 6.57 -1.81 -5.78
CA ASN A 177 7.25 -3.06 -6.13
C ASN A 177 6.27 -4.17 -6.47
N THR A 178 5.15 -4.29 -5.76
CA THR A 178 4.09 -5.28 -6.06
C THR A 178 3.52 -5.09 -7.47
N LEU A 179 3.29 -3.84 -7.89
CA LEU A 179 2.82 -3.53 -9.25
C LEU A 179 3.91 -3.77 -10.30
N LEU A 180 5.17 -3.42 -10.02
CA LEU A 180 6.31 -3.66 -10.90
C LEU A 180 6.61 -5.16 -11.05
N ASP A 181 6.35 -5.97 -10.04
CA ASP A 181 6.43 -7.43 -10.10
C ASP A 181 5.36 -8.03 -11.05
N GLY A 182 4.34 -7.23 -11.43
CA GLY A 182 3.31 -7.61 -12.38
C GLY A 182 1.97 -8.01 -11.76
N ALA A 183 1.67 -7.57 -10.53
CA ALA A 183 0.33 -7.71 -9.98
C ALA A 183 -0.70 -6.91 -10.80
N ASN A 184 -1.85 -7.51 -11.11
CA ASN A 184 -2.90 -6.90 -11.91
C ASN A 184 -3.85 -6.03 -11.09
N GLY A 185 -3.81 -6.14 -9.75
CA GLY A 185 -4.61 -5.31 -8.87
C GLY A 185 -4.25 -5.44 -7.41
N LEU A 186 -4.74 -4.49 -6.63
CA LEU A 186 -4.52 -4.38 -5.19
C LEU A 186 -5.86 -4.36 -4.48
N VAL A 187 -5.93 -5.01 -3.31
CA VAL A 187 -7.16 -5.13 -2.53
C VAL A 187 -6.93 -4.57 -1.14
N LEU A 188 -7.60 -3.46 -0.84
CA LEU A 188 -7.67 -2.89 0.51
C LEU A 188 -8.63 -3.73 1.36
N ALA A 189 -8.31 -3.92 2.62
CA ALA A 189 -9.08 -4.72 3.57
C ALA A 189 -9.52 -3.87 4.79
N ALA A 190 -8.79 -3.97 5.89
CA ALA A 190 -9.08 -3.24 7.12
C ALA A 190 -9.03 -1.72 6.92
N GLU A 191 -8.16 -1.26 6.06
CA GLU A 191 -7.92 0.16 5.75
C GLU A 191 -9.19 0.87 5.31
N THR A 192 -10.08 0.17 4.58
CA THR A 192 -11.36 0.71 4.11
C THR A 192 -12.56 0.21 4.92
N ALA A 193 -12.43 -0.95 5.59
CA ALA A 193 -13.53 -1.55 6.34
C ALA A 193 -13.71 -0.92 7.73
N ILE A 194 -12.63 -0.61 8.42
CA ILE A 194 -12.63 -0.07 9.80
C ILE A 194 -11.69 1.13 9.99
N GLY A 195 -10.90 1.48 8.97
CA GLY A 195 -10.03 2.65 9.00
C GLY A 195 -10.80 3.97 9.15
N LYS A 196 -10.15 4.98 9.73
CA LYS A 196 -10.74 6.31 9.93
C LYS A 196 -10.80 7.14 8.65
N ASN A 197 -9.99 6.80 7.65
CA ASN A 197 -9.75 7.60 6.45
C ASN A 197 -9.97 6.81 5.15
N PRO A 198 -11.09 6.07 4.95
CA PRO A 198 -11.25 5.14 3.83
C PRO A 198 -11.18 5.81 2.46
N ILE A 199 -11.73 7.02 2.31
CA ILE A 199 -11.72 7.75 1.04
C ILE A 199 -10.30 8.18 0.68
N GLN A 200 -9.59 8.80 1.62
CA GLN A 200 -8.21 9.25 1.43
C GLN A 200 -7.27 8.07 1.14
N THR A 201 -7.53 6.92 1.75
CA THR A 201 -6.78 5.69 1.50
C THR A 201 -6.96 5.22 0.05
N ILE A 202 -8.20 5.21 -0.46
CA ILE A 202 -8.49 4.86 -1.85
C ILE A 202 -7.84 5.86 -2.80
N ASP A 203 -8.00 7.17 -2.55
CA ASP A 203 -7.40 8.23 -3.38
C ASP A 203 -5.88 8.09 -3.45
N PHE A 204 -5.23 7.81 -2.30
CA PHE A 204 -3.79 7.63 -2.24
C PHE A 204 -3.34 6.38 -3.02
N MET A 205 -4.06 5.26 -2.86
CA MET A 205 -3.81 4.03 -3.62
C MET A 205 -3.92 4.28 -5.13
N MET A 206 -4.97 4.96 -5.58
CA MET A 206 -5.19 5.26 -6.98
C MET A 206 -4.07 6.14 -7.55
N ASN A 207 -3.58 7.11 -6.79
CA ASN A 207 -2.46 7.95 -7.19
C ASN A 207 -1.17 7.12 -7.37
N ILE A 208 -0.84 6.22 -6.43
CA ILE A 208 0.34 5.34 -6.56
C ILE A 208 0.19 4.45 -7.81
N CYS A 209 -0.98 3.88 -8.05
CA CYS A 209 -1.22 3.04 -9.22
C CYS A 209 -1.04 3.81 -10.53
N SER A 210 -1.57 5.04 -10.62
CA SER A 210 -1.44 5.90 -11.80
C SER A 210 0.02 6.23 -12.06
N GLU A 211 0.75 6.71 -11.07
CA GLU A 211 2.17 7.05 -11.18
C GLU A 211 3.02 5.84 -11.61
N THR A 212 2.75 4.67 -11.04
CA THR A 212 3.47 3.44 -11.39
C THR A 212 3.20 3.04 -12.85
N GLN A 213 1.94 3.16 -13.31
CA GLN A 213 1.58 2.86 -14.70
C GLN A 213 2.23 3.85 -15.69
N ASP A 214 2.30 5.13 -15.33
CA ASP A 214 2.90 6.15 -16.18
C ASP A 214 4.42 5.94 -16.31
N ILE A 215 5.08 5.53 -15.23
CA ILE A 215 6.49 5.12 -15.26
C ILE A 215 6.69 3.90 -16.18
N GLN A 216 5.85 2.89 -16.05
CA GLN A 216 5.93 1.69 -16.90
C GLN A 216 5.72 2.00 -18.38
N LYS A 217 4.76 2.86 -18.73
CA LYS A 217 4.47 3.26 -20.13
C LYS A 217 5.55 4.14 -20.75
N SER A 218 6.22 4.94 -19.94
CA SER A 218 7.25 5.87 -20.41
C SER A 218 8.60 5.22 -20.74
N ASN A 219 8.74 3.89 -20.51
CA ASN A 219 10.00 3.14 -20.64
C ASN A 219 11.17 3.76 -19.85
N ILE A 220 10.87 4.63 -18.88
CA ILE A 220 11.88 5.28 -18.02
C ILE A 220 12.70 4.24 -17.24
N LEU A 221 12.09 3.07 -16.98
CA LEU A 221 12.77 1.95 -16.32
C LEU A 221 13.59 1.07 -17.28
N GLU A 222 13.35 1.15 -18.61
CA GLU A 222 14.18 0.47 -19.60
C GLU A 222 15.53 1.18 -19.69
N GLY A 223 16.54 0.65 -19.02
CA GLY A 223 17.90 1.21 -19.00
C GLY A 223 18.30 1.88 -17.70
N ILE A 224 17.48 1.80 -16.67
CA ILE A 224 17.95 2.02 -15.30
C ILE A 224 18.81 0.80 -14.92
N ASP A 225 20.04 0.78 -15.46
CA ASP A 225 21.12 0.06 -14.82
C ASP A 225 21.32 0.69 -13.45
N VAL A 226 21.40 -0.14 -12.41
CA VAL A 226 21.32 0.24 -10.98
C VAL A 226 22.36 1.29 -10.52
N GLY A 227 23.00 1.95 -11.44
CA GLY A 227 24.06 2.93 -11.21
C GLY A 227 23.88 4.33 -11.80
N MET A 228 23.06 4.54 -12.84
CA MET A 228 22.93 5.89 -13.43
C MET A 228 21.53 6.08 -14.04
N GLY A 229 20.66 6.77 -13.31
CA GLY A 229 19.36 7.19 -13.83
C GLY A 229 19.53 8.07 -15.07
N SER A 230 18.69 7.88 -16.09
CA SER A 230 18.63 8.78 -17.23
C SER A 230 18.24 10.19 -16.78
N LEU A 231 18.63 11.22 -17.53
CA LEU A 231 18.18 12.59 -17.30
C LEU A 231 16.66 12.70 -17.32
N ASP A 232 16.01 11.87 -18.15
CA ASP A 232 14.54 11.79 -18.28
C ASP A 232 13.89 11.24 -17.00
N ALA A 233 14.49 10.23 -16.36
CA ALA A 233 14.01 9.70 -15.08
C ALA A 233 14.12 10.75 -13.97
N MET A 234 15.17 11.54 -13.94
CA MET A 234 15.33 12.63 -12.98
C MET A 234 14.31 13.75 -13.20
N GLU A 235 14.00 14.07 -14.44
CA GLU A 235 12.97 15.05 -14.79
C GLU A 235 11.59 14.56 -14.36
N TYR A 236 11.27 13.29 -14.61
CA TYR A 236 10.01 12.67 -14.15
C TYR A 236 9.89 12.70 -12.62
N ILE A 237 10.92 12.26 -11.90
CA ILE A 237 10.91 12.19 -10.42
C ILE A 237 10.73 13.58 -9.79
N THR A 238 11.23 14.62 -10.43
CA THR A 238 11.15 16.01 -9.93
C THR A 238 9.95 16.78 -10.49
N SER A 239 9.20 16.20 -11.45
CA SER A 239 7.99 16.81 -11.99
C SER A 239 6.84 16.78 -10.98
N PRO A 240 5.95 17.76 -10.98
CA PRO A 240 4.72 17.69 -10.20
C PRO A 240 3.90 16.47 -10.61
N VAL A 241 3.32 15.75 -9.64
CA VAL A 241 2.42 14.63 -9.89
C VAL A 241 1.20 15.11 -10.69
N VAL A 242 1.08 14.63 -11.93
CA VAL A 242 -0.03 15.03 -12.83
C VAL A 242 -1.24 14.15 -12.51
N GLY A 243 -2.34 14.78 -12.17
CA GLY A 243 -3.62 14.07 -11.95
C GLY A 243 -3.92 13.71 -10.50
N SER A 244 -3.07 14.10 -9.54
CA SER A 244 -3.46 14.03 -8.15
C SER A 244 -4.66 14.96 -7.91
N SER A 245 -5.65 14.50 -7.16
CA SER A 245 -6.74 15.32 -6.61
C SER A 245 -6.23 16.31 -5.55
N LEU A 246 -4.92 16.58 -5.54
CA LEU A 246 -4.32 17.57 -4.68
C LEU A 246 -4.99 18.92 -4.95
N ILE A 247 -5.37 19.56 -3.87
CA ILE A 247 -5.84 20.95 -3.89
C ILE A 247 -4.82 21.76 -4.70
N LYS A 248 -5.32 22.50 -5.69
CA LYS A 248 -4.44 23.39 -6.47
C LYS A 248 -3.60 24.24 -5.53
N PRO A 249 -2.32 24.45 -5.84
CA PRO A 249 -1.47 25.32 -5.01
C PRO A 249 -2.19 26.62 -4.75
N HIS A 250 -2.05 27.17 -3.56
CA HIS A 250 -2.62 28.47 -3.23
C HIS A 250 -2.12 29.49 -4.25
N GLY A 251 -3.01 30.31 -4.81
CA GLY A 251 -2.68 31.17 -5.95
C GLY A 251 -2.58 30.47 -7.31
N GLY A 252 -2.83 29.17 -7.39
CA GLY A 252 -2.95 28.41 -8.67
C GLY A 252 -1.63 28.04 -9.34
N LYS A 253 -0.47 28.44 -8.79
CA LYS A 253 0.87 28.17 -9.36
C LYS A 253 1.77 27.53 -8.30
N LEU A 254 2.36 26.39 -8.62
CA LEU A 254 3.40 25.78 -7.80
C LEU A 254 4.76 26.40 -8.20
N VAL A 255 5.45 26.96 -7.22
CA VAL A 255 6.79 27.52 -7.41
C VAL A 255 7.83 26.52 -6.95
N ASN A 256 8.75 26.15 -7.83
CA ASN A 256 9.90 25.31 -7.51
C ASN A 256 11.18 26.05 -7.86
N ARG A 257 11.96 26.42 -6.83
CA ARG A 257 13.22 27.15 -6.93
C ARG A 257 14.44 26.29 -6.54
N MET A 258 14.26 24.98 -6.45
CA MET A 258 15.36 24.06 -6.17
C MET A 258 16.42 24.17 -7.27
N CYS A 259 17.65 24.44 -6.86
CA CYS A 259 18.77 24.51 -7.79
C CYS A 259 19.11 23.10 -8.30
N ARG A 260 18.95 22.86 -9.60
CA ARG A 260 19.25 21.57 -10.25
C ARG A 260 20.73 21.35 -10.53
N ARG A 261 21.58 22.37 -10.34
CA ARG A 261 23.03 22.28 -10.56
C ARG A 261 23.76 22.19 -9.21
N VAL A 262 24.64 21.21 -9.11
CA VAL A 262 25.61 21.17 -8.00
C VAL A 262 26.53 22.35 -8.17
N LEU A 263 26.45 23.31 -7.27
CA LEU A 263 27.33 24.49 -7.26
C LEU A 263 28.75 24.05 -6.90
N THR A 264 29.72 24.47 -7.69
CA THR A 264 31.13 24.22 -7.38
C THR A 264 31.55 25.06 -6.17
N LYS A 265 32.53 24.60 -5.39
CA LYS A 265 33.08 25.39 -4.26
C LYS A 265 33.49 26.78 -4.68
N LYS A 266 34.05 26.93 -5.91
CA LYS A 266 34.46 28.25 -6.44
C LYS A 266 33.25 29.15 -6.69
N ALA A 267 32.21 28.64 -7.29
CA ALA A 267 30.97 29.40 -7.53
C ALA A 267 30.33 29.86 -6.22
N VAL A 268 30.32 29.01 -5.18
CA VAL A 268 29.81 29.37 -3.86
C VAL A 268 30.69 30.48 -3.19
N GLN A 269 32.01 30.43 -3.36
CA GLN A 269 32.90 31.43 -2.82
C GLN A 269 32.77 32.81 -3.50
N GLU A 270 32.34 32.84 -4.74
CA GLU A 270 32.09 34.08 -5.51
C GLU A 270 30.70 34.70 -5.18
N MET A 271 29.82 33.99 -4.44
CA MET A 271 28.53 34.50 -4.01
C MET A 271 28.69 35.35 -2.75
N GLY A 272 27.88 36.41 -2.65
CA GLY A 272 27.77 37.19 -1.41
C GLY A 272 27.22 36.34 -0.27
N ILE A 273 27.70 36.56 0.94
CA ILE A 273 27.26 35.89 2.16
C ILE A 273 26.29 36.78 2.89
N LEU A 274 25.06 36.27 3.11
CA LEU A 274 24.09 36.93 3.96
C LEU A 274 23.96 36.12 5.26
N LYS A 275 24.15 36.78 6.40
CA LYS A 275 23.92 36.18 7.71
C LYS A 275 22.44 36.35 8.08
N VAL A 276 21.75 35.25 8.32
CA VAL A 276 20.32 35.22 8.63
C VAL A 276 20.05 34.29 9.80
N SER A 277 18.86 34.42 10.39
CA SER A 277 18.39 33.50 11.45
C SER A 277 18.12 32.11 10.92
N LYS A 278 17.99 31.14 11.83
CA LYS A 278 17.61 29.76 11.48
C LYS A 278 16.21 29.72 10.89
N GLU A 279 15.30 30.52 11.40
CA GLU A 279 13.92 30.66 10.91
C GLU A 279 13.94 31.16 9.46
N THR A 280 14.73 32.16 9.13
CA THR A 280 14.88 32.67 7.74
C THR A 280 15.40 31.57 6.78
N ILE A 281 16.33 30.72 7.25
CA ILE A 281 16.80 29.57 6.44
C ILE A 281 15.67 28.61 6.18
N MET A 282 14.84 28.27 7.19
CA MET A 282 13.69 27.40 7.03
C MET A 282 12.65 27.99 6.06
N ASP A 283 12.38 29.29 6.14
CA ASP A 283 11.49 29.97 5.20
C ASP A 283 12.03 29.92 3.76
N ALA A 284 13.34 30.11 3.58
CA ALA A 284 13.99 30.00 2.27
C ALA A 284 13.84 28.57 1.69
N GLU A 285 13.98 27.53 2.51
CA GLU A 285 13.76 26.15 2.11
C GLU A 285 12.28 25.91 1.71
N GLN A 286 11.32 26.43 2.48
CA GLN A 286 9.90 26.31 2.16
C GLN A 286 9.53 27.02 0.87
N ILE A 287 10.10 28.19 0.59
CA ILE A 287 9.95 28.87 -0.70
C ILE A 287 10.54 28.02 -1.83
N ALA A 288 11.76 27.48 -1.63
CA ALA A 288 12.48 26.73 -2.66
C ALA A 288 11.74 25.46 -3.08
N ILE A 289 11.17 24.72 -2.13
CA ILE A 289 10.39 23.49 -2.42
C ILE A 289 8.94 23.77 -2.81
N GLY A 290 8.49 25.01 -2.80
CA GLY A 290 7.15 25.42 -3.21
C GLY A 290 6.07 25.32 -2.13
N ALA A 291 6.43 25.04 -0.88
CA ALA A 291 5.47 25.00 0.23
C ALA A 291 4.78 26.36 0.48
N PHE A 292 5.47 27.46 0.17
CA PHE A 292 4.93 28.81 0.23
C PHE A 292 4.49 29.34 -1.14
N SER A 293 4.06 28.46 -2.07
CA SER A 293 3.50 28.92 -3.33
C SER A 293 2.25 29.79 -3.10
N PRO A 294 2.07 30.88 -3.84
CA PRO A 294 2.77 31.25 -5.07
C PRO A 294 4.02 32.12 -4.88
N LEU A 295 4.55 32.29 -3.64
CA LEU A 295 5.71 33.11 -3.42
C LEU A 295 6.93 32.62 -4.22
N GLU A 296 7.54 33.52 -4.98
CA GLU A 296 8.75 33.25 -5.75
C GLU A 296 10.04 33.61 -4.96
N GLY A 297 9.90 34.18 -3.79
CA GLY A 297 10.95 34.63 -2.91
C GLY A 297 10.35 35.25 -1.65
N PHE A 298 11.18 35.85 -0.84
CA PHE A 298 10.72 36.70 0.26
C PHE A 298 9.95 37.89 -0.28
N LEU A 299 9.00 38.40 0.49
CA LEU A 299 8.14 39.52 0.06
C LEU A 299 8.95 40.76 -0.20
N CYS A 300 8.66 41.46 -1.30
CA CYS A 300 9.12 42.84 -1.51
C CYS A 300 8.28 43.80 -0.69
N GLU A 301 8.67 45.07 -0.67
CA GLU A 301 8.02 46.11 0.14
C GLU A 301 6.54 46.29 -0.20
N ASP A 302 6.18 46.23 -1.48
CA ASP A 302 4.79 46.37 -1.92
C ASP A 302 3.93 45.22 -1.45
N ASP A 303 4.38 43.98 -1.66
CA ASP A 303 3.67 42.78 -1.18
C ASP A 303 3.61 42.74 0.34
N PHE A 304 4.67 43.10 1.03
CA PHE A 304 4.70 43.16 2.48
C PHE A 304 3.63 44.13 3.01
N ASN A 305 3.58 45.35 2.49
CA ASN A 305 2.54 46.32 2.87
C ASN A 305 1.15 45.87 2.53
N SER A 306 0.94 45.27 1.33
CA SER A 306 -0.35 44.72 0.93
C SER A 306 -0.81 43.57 1.82
N VAL A 307 0.11 42.72 2.28
CA VAL A 307 -0.19 41.68 3.24
C VAL A 307 -0.60 42.23 4.60
N LEU A 308 0.13 43.23 5.10
CA LEU A 308 -0.22 43.88 6.38
C LEU A 308 -1.59 44.56 6.35
N ASP A 309 -1.88 45.28 5.25
CA ASP A 309 -3.09 46.11 5.15
C ASP A 309 -4.32 45.32 4.71
N ASN A 310 -4.15 44.32 3.80
CA ASN A 310 -5.25 43.67 3.09
C ASN A 310 -5.24 42.14 3.22
N MET A 311 -4.24 41.54 3.87
CA MET A 311 -4.04 40.08 3.94
C MET A 311 -3.95 39.45 2.54
N ARG A 312 -3.36 40.15 1.56
CA ARG A 312 -3.22 39.71 0.17
C ARG A 312 -1.89 40.18 -0.41
N LEU A 313 -1.37 39.38 -1.36
CA LEU A 313 -0.30 39.82 -2.25
C LEU A 313 -0.84 40.88 -3.23
N CYS A 314 0.02 41.67 -3.82
CA CYS A 314 -0.36 42.70 -4.78
C CYS A 314 -1.17 42.19 -5.96
N GLU A 315 -0.97 40.95 -6.37
CA GLU A 315 -1.76 40.26 -7.41
C GLU A 315 -3.16 39.79 -6.93
N GLY A 316 -3.51 40.02 -5.68
CA GLY A 316 -4.82 39.71 -5.11
C GLY A 316 -4.93 38.34 -4.42
N THR A 317 -3.94 37.48 -4.49
CA THR A 317 -3.93 36.19 -3.78
C THR A 317 -3.98 36.39 -2.27
N ILE A 318 -4.88 35.70 -1.55
CA ILE A 318 -4.97 35.78 -0.08
C ILE A 318 -3.67 35.26 0.51
N TRP A 319 -3.02 36.09 1.32
CA TRP A 319 -1.81 35.74 2.02
C TRP A 319 -1.75 36.47 3.35
N THR A 320 -1.73 35.74 4.46
CA THR A 320 -2.00 36.32 5.79
C THR A 320 -0.75 36.48 6.66
N VAL A 321 0.39 35.96 6.23
CA VAL A 321 1.64 35.98 7.00
C VAL A 321 2.75 36.59 6.15
N PRO A 322 3.40 37.66 6.57
CA PRO A 322 4.52 38.23 5.84
C PRO A 322 5.77 37.36 5.98
N ILE A 323 6.27 36.87 4.85
CA ILE A 323 7.52 36.07 4.78
C ILE A 323 8.64 37.00 4.30
N ILE A 324 9.49 37.44 5.23
CA ILE A 324 10.54 38.46 5.00
C ILE A 324 11.91 37.96 5.46
N ILE A 325 12.97 38.60 4.92
CA ILE A 325 14.34 38.48 5.45
C ILE A 325 14.60 39.64 6.39
N GLN A 326 14.91 39.32 7.62
CA GLN A 326 15.48 40.31 8.54
C GLN A 326 17.00 40.30 8.38
N ILE A 327 17.55 41.46 8.04
CA ILE A 327 19.00 41.66 7.88
C ILE A 327 19.48 42.56 9.01
N ASP A 328 20.43 42.08 9.79
CA ASP A 328 21.14 42.93 10.76
C ASP A 328 22.01 43.93 10.01
N LYS A 329 21.91 45.22 10.39
CA LYS A 329 22.66 46.30 9.77
C LYS A 329 24.13 46.28 10.15
#